data_bfe7e03a9034dad79fbc1ae26cd301d2
#
_entry.id   bfe7e03a9034dad79fbc1ae26cd301d2
#
_cell.length_a   1.000
_cell.length_b   1.000
_cell.length_c   1.000
_cell.angle_alpha   90.00
_cell.angle_beta   90.00
_cell.angle_gamma   90.00
#
_symmetry.space_group_name_H-M   'P 1'
#
loop_
_entity.id
_entity.type
_entity.pdbx_description
1 polymer ?
#
loop_
_entity_poly.entity_id
_entity_poly.type
_entity_poly.pdbx_seq_one_letter_code
_entity_poly.pdbx_strand_id
1 'polypeptide(L)'
;MIPFCRTPEEGKECLRVMAEHGLDRAKDKTLKVYVMCEIPSNVLLADEFLDVFDGMSIGSNDLTQLTLGLDRDSGIVTHIANEKDPSVKKLIAEVVKKCNERGKYVGICGQAPSDYPDFAEFLVDIGIQSMSLNPDTVIKTLLLVAEKERQPKK
;
A
#
# COMPACT_ATOMS: atom_id res chain seq x y z
N MET A 1 11.72 0.08 1.74
CA MET A 1 10.54 -0.81 1.85
C MET A 1 10.96 -2.24 1.55
N ILE A 2 10.37 -3.22 2.25
CA ILE A 2 10.62 -4.64 2.04
C ILE A 2 9.54 -5.20 1.12
N PRO A 3 9.88 -5.62 -0.10
CA PRO A 3 8.91 -6.13 -1.06
C PRO A 3 8.58 -7.60 -0.79
N PHE A 4 7.41 -8.01 -1.20
CA PHE A 4 6.96 -9.42 -1.29
C PHE A 4 7.19 -10.24 0.00
N CYS A 5 7.03 -9.59 1.14
CA CYS A 5 7.22 -10.20 2.46
C CYS A 5 5.99 -11.03 2.81
N ARG A 6 6.14 -12.36 2.88
CA ARG A 6 5.02 -13.32 3.00
C ARG A 6 4.54 -13.49 4.42
N THR A 7 5.47 -13.39 5.38
CA THR A 7 5.17 -13.62 6.80
C THR A 7 5.84 -12.57 7.69
N PRO A 8 5.30 -12.29 8.89
CA PRO A 8 5.98 -11.41 9.86
C PRO A 8 7.37 -11.91 10.26
N GLU A 9 7.59 -13.23 10.29
CA GLU A 9 8.89 -13.85 10.61
C GLU A 9 9.93 -13.53 9.52
N GLU A 10 9.54 -13.62 8.24
CA GLU A 10 10.40 -13.20 7.11
C GLU A 10 10.76 -11.71 7.24
N GLY A 11 9.81 -10.88 7.67
CA GLY A 11 10.05 -9.46 7.95
C GLY A 11 11.07 -9.24 9.07
N LYS A 12 10.98 -9.98 10.16
CA LYS A 12 11.95 -9.93 11.27
C LYS A 12 13.35 -10.32 10.79
N GLU A 13 13.45 -11.36 9.96
CA GLU A 13 14.72 -11.80 9.40
C GLU A 13 15.33 -10.74 8.46
N CYS A 14 14.53 -10.08 7.62
CA CYS A 14 15.00 -8.96 6.80
C CYS A 14 15.57 -7.83 7.67
N LEU A 15 14.89 -7.48 8.77
CA LEU A 15 15.39 -6.45 9.69
C LEU A 15 16.67 -6.85 10.40
N ARG A 16 16.84 -8.14 10.72
CA ARG A 16 18.08 -8.67 11.30
C ARG A 16 19.25 -8.50 10.32
N VAL A 17 19.05 -8.93 9.06
CA VAL A 17 20.06 -8.78 8.00
C VAL A 17 20.40 -7.31 7.75
N MET A 18 19.40 -6.43 7.72
CA MET A 18 19.63 -4.99 7.58
C MET A 18 20.51 -4.43 8.72
N ALA A 19 20.24 -4.84 9.95
CA ALA A 19 21.02 -4.38 11.12
C ALA A 19 22.47 -4.87 11.06
N GLU A 20 22.72 -6.08 10.63
CA GLU A 20 24.06 -6.64 10.42
C GLU A 20 24.87 -5.86 9.37
N HIS A 21 24.17 -5.26 8.38
CA HIS A 21 24.78 -4.44 7.33
C HIS A 21 24.71 -2.91 7.63
N GLY A 22 24.48 -2.53 8.88
CA GLY A 22 24.55 -1.13 9.32
C GLY A 22 23.23 -0.35 9.27
N LEU A 23 22.14 -0.95 8.82
CA LEU A 23 20.81 -0.34 8.79
C LEU A 23 20.01 -0.78 10.03
N ASP A 24 20.44 -0.34 11.20
CA ASP A 24 19.91 -0.75 12.50
C ASP A 24 19.01 0.34 13.11
N ARG A 25 17.71 0.09 13.20
CA ARG A 25 16.72 1.00 13.84
C ARG A 25 16.95 1.19 15.34
N ALA A 26 17.69 0.31 16.00
CA ALA A 26 18.08 0.52 17.40
C ALA A 26 19.12 1.62 17.54
N LYS A 27 20.01 1.76 16.55
CA LYS A 27 21.07 2.76 16.50
C LYS A 27 20.60 4.06 15.82
N ASP A 28 19.82 3.96 14.74
CA ASP A 28 19.27 5.11 14.05
C ASP A 28 17.73 5.15 14.21
N LYS A 29 17.26 6.02 15.10
CA LYS A 29 15.84 6.20 15.38
C LYS A 29 15.09 6.93 14.26
N THR A 30 15.78 7.53 13.31
CA THR A 30 15.18 8.20 12.15
C THR A 30 14.90 7.21 11.02
N LEU A 31 15.59 6.07 10.99
CA LEU A 31 15.38 5.02 10.00
C LEU A 31 14.00 4.38 10.17
N LYS A 32 13.16 4.54 9.17
CA LYS A 32 11.85 3.88 9.07
C LYS A 32 11.89 2.77 8.04
N VAL A 33 11.33 1.63 8.39
CA VAL A 33 11.24 0.48 7.50
C VAL A 33 9.77 0.12 7.30
N TYR A 34 9.32 0.20 6.07
CA TYR A 34 7.96 -0.16 5.65
C TYR A 34 7.96 -1.51 4.94
N VAL A 35 6.87 -2.25 5.07
CA VAL A 35 6.61 -3.44 4.24
C VAL A 35 5.71 -3.07 3.06
N MET A 36 5.96 -3.68 1.91
CA MET A 36 5.01 -3.64 0.80
C MET A 36 3.80 -4.50 1.15
N CYS A 37 2.62 -3.88 1.15
CA CYS A 37 1.35 -4.59 1.28
C CYS A 37 0.85 -4.93 -0.14
N GLU A 38 1.29 -6.07 -0.63
CA GLU A 38 1.05 -6.50 -2.02
C GLU A 38 0.68 -7.98 -2.15
N ILE A 39 0.61 -8.67 -1.02
CA ILE A 39 0.14 -10.05 -0.90
C ILE A 39 -1.09 -10.05 0.02
N PRO A 40 -2.17 -10.78 -0.28
CA PRO A 40 -3.35 -10.82 0.59
C PRO A 40 -3.06 -11.18 2.06
N SER A 41 -2.00 -12.00 2.33
CA SER A 41 -1.56 -12.30 3.69
C SER A 41 -1.12 -11.06 4.48
N ASN A 42 -0.58 -10.02 3.81
CA ASN A 42 -0.20 -8.76 4.48
C ASN A 42 -1.42 -8.02 5.05
N VAL A 43 -2.57 -8.16 4.42
CA VAL A 43 -3.83 -7.57 4.90
C VAL A 43 -4.44 -8.43 6.01
N LEU A 44 -4.47 -9.75 5.83
CA LEU A 44 -5.02 -10.69 6.81
C LEU A 44 -4.25 -10.68 8.14
N LEU A 45 -2.93 -10.50 8.09
CA LEU A 45 -2.03 -10.44 9.25
C LEU A 45 -1.48 -9.01 9.46
N ALA A 46 -2.29 -7.98 9.15
CA ALA A 46 -1.83 -6.60 9.19
C ALA A 46 -1.32 -6.18 10.56
N ASP A 47 -1.96 -6.62 11.63
CA ASP A 47 -1.55 -6.31 13.00
C ASP A 47 -0.15 -6.87 13.30
N GLU A 48 0.12 -8.11 12.94
CA GLU A 48 1.41 -8.78 13.16
C GLU A 48 2.53 -8.16 12.31
N PHE A 49 2.22 -7.78 11.06
CA PHE A 49 3.18 -7.03 10.23
C PHE A 49 3.47 -5.64 10.82
N LEU A 50 2.46 -4.95 11.35
CA LEU A 50 2.63 -3.63 11.97
C LEU A 50 3.36 -3.67 13.31
N ASP A 51 3.45 -4.83 13.97
CA ASP A 51 4.35 -5.03 15.11
C ASP A 51 5.83 -5.03 14.68
N VAL A 52 6.11 -5.45 13.46
CA VAL A 52 7.47 -5.56 12.90
C VAL A 52 7.90 -4.27 12.21
N PHE A 53 7.01 -3.63 11.45
CA PHE A 53 7.31 -2.51 10.56
C PHE A 53 6.75 -1.17 11.07
N ASP A 54 7.30 -0.07 10.56
CA ASP A 54 6.87 1.29 10.87
C ASP A 54 5.62 1.73 10.08
N GLY A 55 5.18 0.91 9.13
CA GLY A 55 4.01 1.14 8.30
C GLY A 55 4.03 0.28 7.05
N MET A 56 3.10 0.57 6.15
CA MET A 56 2.90 -0.17 4.91
C MET A 56 2.87 0.73 3.68
N SER A 57 3.30 0.21 2.55
CA SER A 57 3.07 0.80 1.22
C SER A 57 2.30 -0.22 0.38
N ILE A 58 1.13 0.16 -0.10
CA ILE A 58 0.26 -0.73 -0.86
C ILE A 58 0.77 -0.84 -2.30
N GLY A 59 1.17 -2.05 -2.72
CA GLY A 59 1.48 -2.40 -4.10
C GLY A 59 0.23 -2.91 -4.80
N SER A 60 -0.63 -2.00 -5.26
CA SER A 60 -1.96 -2.37 -5.76
C SER A 60 -1.94 -3.27 -6.98
N ASN A 61 -0.92 -3.18 -7.83
CA ASN A 61 -0.78 -4.05 -9.00
C ASN A 61 -0.62 -5.52 -8.59
N ASP A 62 0.35 -5.80 -7.70
CA ASP A 62 0.62 -7.16 -7.22
C ASP A 62 -0.49 -7.66 -6.30
N LEU A 63 -1.04 -6.79 -5.47
CA LEU A 63 -2.20 -7.12 -4.64
C LEU A 63 -3.40 -7.53 -5.50
N THR A 64 -3.65 -6.83 -6.62
CA THR A 64 -4.70 -7.19 -7.58
C THR A 64 -4.43 -8.54 -8.22
N GLN A 65 -3.22 -8.74 -8.74
CA GLN A 65 -2.80 -9.99 -9.35
C GLN A 65 -3.03 -11.18 -8.42
N LEU A 66 -2.56 -11.09 -7.19
CA LEU A 66 -2.63 -12.19 -6.23
C LEU A 66 -4.02 -12.38 -5.62
N THR A 67 -4.80 -11.30 -5.49
CA THR A 67 -6.19 -11.39 -5.03
C THR A 67 -7.08 -12.07 -6.05
N LEU A 68 -6.92 -11.74 -7.33
CA LEU A 68 -7.72 -12.29 -8.42
C LEU A 68 -7.13 -13.60 -8.99
N GLY A 69 -5.94 -14.03 -8.52
CA GLY A 69 -5.29 -15.26 -8.96
C GLY A 69 -4.92 -15.24 -10.46
N LEU A 70 -4.47 -14.10 -10.97
CA LEU A 70 -4.12 -13.93 -12.39
C LEU A 70 -2.67 -13.45 -12.55
N ASP A 71 -2.15 -13.62 -13.73
CA ASP A 71 -0.88 -13.04 -14.17
C ASP A 71 -1.13 -11.79 -15.00
N ARG A 72 -0.78 -10.62 -14.46
CA ARG A 72 -1.00 -9.31 -15.11
C ARG A 72 -0.21 -9.15 -16.40
N ASP A 73 0.87 -9.91 -16.59
CA ASP A 73 1.71 -9.84 -17.78
C ASP A 73 1.22 -10.79 -18.89
N SER A 74 0.22 -11.64 -18.58
CA SER A 74 -0.41 -12.51 -19.55
C SER A 74 -1.39 -11.75 -20.45
N GLY A 75 -1.09 -11.64 -21.75
CA GLY A 75 -1.98 -11.01 -22.73
C GLY A 75 -3.38 -11.63 -22.82
N ILE A 76 -3.58 -12.84 -22.26
CA ILE A 76 -4.88 -13.53 -22.28
C ILE A 76 -5.80 -13.00 -21.17
N VAL A 77 -5.27 -12.71 -19.96
CA VAL A 77 -6.08 -12.37 -18.78
C VAL A 77 -5.89 -10.93 -18.30
N THR A 78 -4.98 -10.15 -18.91
CA THR A 78 -4.74 -8.74 -18.54
C THR A 78 -6.01 -7.89 -18.52
N HIS A 79 -6.98 -8.17 -19.39
CA HIS A 79 -8.24 -7.44 -19.47
C HIS A 79 -9.15 -7.60 -18.24
N ILE A 80 -8.91 -8.61 -17.39
CA ILE A 80 -9.60 -8.81 -16.12
C ILE A 80 -8.81 -8.24 -14.93
N ALA A 81 -7.53 -7.91 -15.09
CA ALA A 81 -6.73 -7.28 -14.05
C ALA A 81 -7.22 -5.83 -13.83
N ASN A 82 -8.02 -5.63 -12.80
CA ASN A 82 -8.61 -4.33 -12.50
C ASN A 82 -8.42 -3.99 -11.03
N GLU A 83 -7.58 -2.99 -10.75
CA GLU A 83 -7.33 -2.50 -9.40
C GLU A 83 -8.58 -1.92 -8.71
N LYS A 84 -9.63 -1.58 -9.50
CA LYS A 84 -10.92 -1.12 -8.98
C LYS A 84 -11.86 -2.27 -8.60
N ASP A 85 -11.43 -3.53 -8.73
CA ASP A 85 -12.24 -4.67 -8.30
C ASP A 85 -12.67 -4.51 -6.83
N PRO A 86 -13.94 -4.82 -6.50
CA PRO A 86 -14.46 -4.66 -5.15
C PRO A 86 -13.68 -5.45 -4.08
N SER A 87 -13.11 -6.61 -4.41
CA SER A 87 -12.29 -7.40 -3.49
C SER A 87 -10.97 -6.71 -3.17
N VAL A 88 -10.31 -6.15 -4.19
CA VAL A 88 -9.07 -5.38 -4.05
C VAL A 88 -9.32 -4.11 -3.22
N LYS A 89 -10.37 -3.35 -3.54
CA LYS A 89 -10.75 -2.15 -2.77
C LYS A 89 -11.05 -2.47 -1.30
N LYS A 90 -11.68 -3.61 -1.00
CA LYS A 90 -11.90 -4.05 0.38
C LYS A 90 -10.61 -4.33 1.13
N LEU A 91 -9.66 -5.01 0.50
CA LEU A 91 -8.34 -5.28 1.11
C LEU A 91 -7.58 -3.97 1.36
N ILE A 92 -7.60 -3.05 0.39
CA ILE A 92 -6.98 -1.72 0.55
C ILE A 92 -7.62 -0.94 1.71
N ALA A 93 -8.94 -0.90 1.77
CA ALA A 93 -9.65 -0.20 2.85
C ALA A 93 -9.34 -0.80 4.22
N GLU A 94 -9.26 -2.13 4.32
CA GLU A 94 -8.95 -2.82 5.57
C GLU A 94 -7.53 -2.48 6.07
N VAL A 95 -6.52 -2.54 5.19
CA VAL A 95 -5.14 -2.24 5.60
C VAL A 95 -4.95 -0.76 5.95
N VAL A 96 -5.60 0.17 5.22
CA VAL A 96 -5.57 1.60 5.56
C VAL A 96 -6.19 1.84 6.93
N LYS A 97 -7.34 1.24 7.20
CA LYS A 97 -8.01 1.30 8.51
C LYS A 97 -7.09 0.80 9.62
N LYS A 98 -6.49 -0.40 9.47
CA LYS A 98 -5.58 -0.99 10.44
C LYS A 98 -4.37 -0.12 10.73
N CYS A 99 -3.72 0.42 9.69
CA CYS A 99 -2.58 1.33 9.87
C CYS A 99 -2.98 2.59 10.64
N ASN A 100 -4.11 3.21 10.28
CA ASN A 100 -4.61 4.42 10.94
C ASN A 100 -4.99 4.16 12.41
N GLU A 101 -5.69 3.07 12.72
CA GLU A 101 -6.03 2.66 14.10
C GLU A 101 -4.78 2.48 14.98
N ARG A 102 -3.67 2.03 14.38
CA ARG A 102 -2.39 1.82 15.08
C ARG A 102 -1.44 3.03 15.02
N GLY A 103 -1.84 4.13 14.41
CA GLY A 103 -0.99 5.31 14.22
C GLY A 103 0.25 5.01 13.37
N LYS A 104 0.16 4.06 12.45
CA LYS A 104 1.24 3.65 11.54
C LYS A 104 1.05 4.27 10.15
N TYR A 105 2.16 4.50 9.45
CA TYR A 105 2.12 5.05 8.11
C TYR A 105 1.49 4.10 7.11
N VAL A 106 0.70 4.64 6.18
CA VAL A 106 0.19 3.91 5.02
C VAL A 106 0.14 4.78 3.77
N GLY A 107 0.78 4.29 2.73
CA GLY A 107 0.75 4.90 1.39
C GLY A 107 0.42 3.86 0.32
N ILE A 108 0.25 4.31 -0.91
CA ILE A 108 0.07 3.46 -2.09
C ILE A 108 1.07 3.84 -3.17
N CYS A 109 1.61 2.84 -3.88
CA CYS A 109 2.57 3.01 -4.95
C CYS A 109 2.19 2.27 -6.25
N GLY A 110 0.95 1.82 -6.38
CA GLY A 110 0.41 1.30 -7.63
C GLY A 110 0.00 2.38 -8.62
N GLN A 111 -0.44 1.99 -9.81
CA GLN A 111 -0.81 2.91 -10.88
C GLN A 111 -2.23 3.46 -10.78
N ALA A 112 -3.11 2.77 -10.07
CA ALA A 112 -4.53 3.09 -10.00
C ALA A 112 -4.87 4.57 -9.69
N PRO A 113 -4.22 5.24 -8.72
CA PRO A 113 -4.53 6.65 -8.44
C PRO A 113 -4.10 7.61 -9.55
N SER A 114 -3.14 7.22 -10.40
CA SER A 114 -2.75 7.99 -11.59
C SER A 114 -3.75 7.80 -12.74
N ASP A 115 -4.21 6.56 -12.93
CA ASP A 115 -5.04 6.17 -14.09
C ASP A 115 -6.52 6.46 -13.86
N TYR A 116 -6.98 6.38 -12.60
CA TYR A 116 -8.40 6.49 -12.24
C TYR A 116 -8.65 7.58 -11.19
N PRO A 117 -9.20 8.74 -11.58
CA PRO A 117 -9.53 9.81 -10.65
C PRO A 117 -10.46 9.36 -9.50
N ASP A 118 -11.46 8.54 -9.79
CA ASP A 118 -12.39 7.98 -8.81
C ASP A 118 -11.70 7.04 -7.80
N PHE A 119 -10.59 6.44 -8.18
CA PHE A 119 -9.78 5.65 -7.25
C PHE A 119 -8.98 6.53 -6.30
N ALA A 120 -8.43 7.65 -6.78
CA ALA A 120 -7.76 8.62 -5.92
C ALA A 120 -8.74 9.22 -4.90
N GLU A 121 -9.97 9.56 -5.31
CA GLU A 121 -11.01 10.01 -4.39
C GLU A 121 -11.38 8.95 -3.34
N PHE A 122 -11.52 7.69 -3.75
CA PHE A 122 -11.74 6.57 -2.83
C PHE A 122 -10.62 6.47 -1.78
N LEU A 123 -9.36 6.61 -2.19
CA LEU A 123 -8.22 6.58 -1.26
C LEU A 123 -8.28 7.71 -0.23
N VAL A 124 -8.68 8.91 -0.64
CA VAL A 124 -8.91 10.04 0.28
C VAL A 124 -10.02 9.72 1.28
N ASP A 125 -11.14 9.17 0.79
CA ASP A 125 -12.29 8.83 1.64
C ASP A 125 -11.95 7.81 2.73
N ILE A 126 -11.09 6.84 2.43
CA ILE A 126 -10.63 5.83 3.40
C ILE A 126 -9.47 6.30 4.28
N GLY A 127 -8.90 7.48 4.03
CA GLY A 127 -7.87 8.09 4.87
C GLY A 127 -6.45 7.63 4.58
N ILE A 128 -6.10 7.40 3.29
CA ILE A 128 -4.71 7.17 2.88
C ILE A 128 -3.83 8.38 3.22
N GLN A 129 -2.58 8.16 3.57
CA GLN A 129 -1.67 9.24 3.95
C GLN A 129 -0.80 9.74 2.79
N SER A 130 -0.53 8.89 1.81
CA SER A 130 0.20 9.32 0.60
C SER A 130 -0.15 8.46 -0.62
N MET A 131 0.01 9.05 -1.79
CA MET A 131 -0.14 8.41 -3.09
C MET A 131 1.09 8.71 -3.94
N SER A 132 1.77 7.67 -4.42
CA SER A 132 2.75 7.83 -5.49
C SER A 132 2.02 7.96 -6.81
N LEU A 133 2.43 8.91 -7.63
CA LEU A 133 1.78 9.24 -8.90
C LEU A 133 2.79 9.27 -10.03
N ASN A 134 2.34 8.98 -11.24
CA ASN A 134 3.12 9.22 -12.44
C ASN A 134 3.35 10.72 -12.61
N PRO A 135 4.55 11.17 -13.02
CA PRO A 135 4.90 12.59 -13.06
C PRO A 135 3.92 13.48 -13.85
N ASP A 136 3.35 12.97 -14.92
CA ASP A 136 2.40 13.65 -15.80
C ASP A 136 1.00 13.81 -15.17
N THR A 137 0.68 13.03 -14.15
CA THR A 137 -0.62 13.07 -13.47
C THR A 137 -0.62 13.84 -12.14
N VAL A 138 0.57 14.16 -11.59
CA VAL A 138 0.73 14.76 -10.25
C VAL A 138 -0.15 15.99 -10.07
N ILE A 139 -0.05 16.97 -10.96
CA ILE A 139 -0.79 18.24 -10.80
C ILE A 139 -2.30 18.02 -10.89
N LYS A 140 -2.75 17.22 -11.85
CA LYS A 140 -4.17 16.90 -12.02
C LYS A 140 -4.74 16.19 -10.79
N THR A 141 -4.04 15.18 -10.30
CA THR A 141 -4.49 14.40 -9.14
C THR A 141 -4.41 15.23 -7.86
N LEU A 142 -3.40 16.09 -7.69
CA LEU A 142 -3.29 17.00 -6.55
C LEU A 142 -4.50 17.94 -6.46
N LEU A 143 -4.93 18.53 -7.58
CA LEU A 143 -6.10 19.41 -7.60
C LEU A 143 -7.37 18.65 -7.27
N LEU A 144 -7.55 17.45 -7.79
CA LEU A 144 -8.67 16.56 -7.48
C LEU A 144 -8.73 16.21 -5.98
N VAL A 145 -7.60 15.80 -5.42
CA VAL A 145 -7.48 15.47 -3.99
C VAL A 145 -7.81 16.69 -3.12
N ALA A 146 -7.24 17.87 -3.46
CA ALA A 146 -7.50 19.09 -2.72
C ALA A 146 -8.98 19.52 -2.77
N GLU A 147 -9.67 19.28 -3.88
CA GLU A 147 -11.13 19.51 -3.98
C GLU A 147 -11.91 18.51 -3.13
N LYS A 148 -11.54 17.23 -3.20
CA LYS A 148 -12.16 16.15 -2.42
C LYS A 148 -12.02 16.39 -0.91
N GLU A 149 -10.86 16.80 -0.43
CA GLU A 149 -10.59 17.06 0.99
C GLU A 149 -11.38 18.26 1.56
N ARG A 150 -11.79 19.21 0.71
CA ARG A 150 -12.65 20.33 1.10
C ARG A 150 -14.10 19.93 1.31
N GLN A 151 -14.52 18.78 0.79
CA GLN A 151 -15.89 18.31 0.97
C GLN A 151 -16.07 17.75 2.39
N PRO A 152 -17.22 17.99 3.05
CA PRO A 152 -17.46 17.41 4.35
C PRO A 152 -17.43 15.88 4.25
N LYS A 153 -16.67 15.25 5.13
CA LYS A 153 -16.65 13.78 5.24
C LYS A 153 -18.07 13.30 5.58
N LYS A 154 -18.62 12.46 4.73
CA LYS A 154 -19.94 11.83 4.95
C LYS A 154 -19.87 10.79 6.05
#